data_afd5113c3e26c247e2fa6558c3237bf1
#
_entry.id   afd5113c3e26c247e2fa6558c3237bf1
#
_cell.length_a   1.000
_cell.length_b   1.000
_cell.length_c   1.000
_cell.angle_alpha   90.00
_cell.angle_beta   90.00
_cell.angle_gamma   90.00
#
_symmetry.space_group_name_H-M   'P 1'
#
loop_
_entity.id
_entity.type
_entity.pdbx_description
1 polymer ?
#
loop_
_entity_poly.entity_id
_entity_poly.type
_entity_poly.pdbx_seq_one_letter_code
_entity_poly.pdbx_strand_id
1 'polypeptide(L)'
;MNKTKKGIFEAAIKIFSKNGYKGATMDEIALEAGVAKGTLYYHFKSKEEIFRFIIIEGIGVLTDEIAVVANIDNNPEDNLREICKTQLTALYRNKDFFKVLMSQLWGQEIRQIELREHLQKYIRNIEVYIKDAMDKGFIKNGDSYFIAYTFFGSLVSAAIYELVNQDKEIDDVVNHLIEYTFHGLSAK
;
A
#
# COMPACT_ATOMS: atom_id res chain seq x y z
N MET A 1 7.22 4.42 -16.69
CA MET A 1 6.63 3.18 -17.28
C MET A 1 6.08 3.47 -18.68
N ASN A 2 6.32 2.62 -19.72
CA ASN A 2 5.75 2.82 -21.05
C ASN A 2 4.28 2.38 -21.10
N LYS A 3 3.53 2.82 -22.17
CA LYS A 3 2.07 2.58 -22.31
C LYS A 3 1.70 1.09 -22.23
N THR A 4 2.46 0.21 -22.89
CA THR A 4 2.20 -1.25 -22.89
C THR A 4 2.36 -1.84 -21.50
N LYS A 5 3.46 -1.53 -20.79
CA LYS A 5 3.68 -2.01 -19.42
C LYS A 5 2.62 -1.47 -18.45
N LYS A 6 2.15 -0.22 -18.65
CA LYS A 6 1.05 0.33 -17.85
C LYS A 6 -0.25 -0.45 -18.06
N GLY A 7 -0.61 -0.75 -19.31
CA GLY A 7 -1.79 -1.58 -19.59
C GLY A 7 -1.69 -2.99 -18.99
N ILE A 8 -0.51 -3.62 -19.06
CA ILE A 8 -0.28 -4.93 -18.42
C ILE A 8 -0.36 -4.84 -16.89
N PHE A 9 0.17 -3.78 -16.28
CA PHE A 9 0.08 -3.52 -14.85
C PHE A 9 -1.38 -3.46 -14.37
N GLU A 10 -2.20 -2.63 -15.01
CA GLU A 10 -3.61 -2.45 -14.68
C GLU A 10 -4.40 -3.75 -14.89
N ALA A 11 -4.20 -4.43 -16.03
CA ALA A 11 -4.84 -5.70 -16.35
C ALA A 11 -4.47 -6.81 -15.34
N ALA A 12 -3.19 -6.93 -14.98
CA ALA A 12 -2.72 -7.94 -14.04
C ALA A 12 -3.34 -7.75 -12.65
N ILE A 13 -3.39 -6.51 -12.15
CA ILE A 13 -4.05 -6.19 -10.87
C ILE A 13 -5.51 -6.63 -10.91
N LYS A 14 -6.25 -6.29 -11.98
CA LYS A 14 -7.66 -6.64 -12.15
C LYS A 14 -7.88 -8.16 -12.18
N ILE A 15 -7.08 -8.89 -12.96
CA ILE A 15 -7.18 -10.34 -13.08
C ILE A 15 -6.79 -11.03 -11.77
N PHE A 16 -5.70 -10.61 -11.10
CA PHE A 16 -5.31 -11.16 -9.81
C PHE A 16 -6.33 -10.86 -8.70
N SER A 17 -6.91 -9.67 -8.70
CA SER A 17 -7.97 -9.30 -7.74
C SER A 17 -9.22 -10.15 -7.92
N LYS A 18 -9.60 -10.45 -9.17
CA LYS A 18 -10.81 -11.22 -9.51
C LYS A 18 -10.64 -12.72 -9.30
N ASN A 19 -9.57 -13.31 -9.86
CA ASN A 19 -9.38 -14.75 -9.96
C ASN A 19 -8.44 -15.31 -8.87
N GLY A 20 -7.83 -14.44 -8.07
CA GLY A 20 -6.69 -14.78 -7.21
C GLY A 20 -5.43 -15.09 -8.02
N TYR A 21 -4.28 -15.14 -7.34
CA TYR A 21 -3.00 -15.43 -8.01
C TYR A 21 -3.00 -16.80 -8.71
N LYS A 22 -3.52 -17.85 -8.05
CA LYS A 22 -3.50 -19.22 -8.59
C LYS A 22 -4.42 -19.39 -9.79
N GLY A 23 -5.61 -18.77 -9.76
CA GLY A 23 -6.61 -18.87 -10.84
C GLY A 23 -6.32 -17.99 -12.05
N ALA A 24 -5.50 -16.95 -11.91
CA ALA A 24 -5.12 -16.07 -13.00
C ALA A 24 -4.18 -16.74 -14.00
N THR A 25 -4.35 -16.45 -15.31
CA THR A 25 -3.49 -16.94 -16.39
C THR A 25 -2.85 -15.81 -17.18
N MET A 26 -1.71 -16.09 -17.82
CA MET A 26 -1.03 -15.15 -18.72
C MET A 26 -1.94 -14.72 -19.88
N ASP A 27 -2.76 -15.66 -20.39
CA ASP A 27 -3.68 -15.40 -21.49
C ASP A 27 -4.79 -14.42 -21.12
N GLU A 28 -5.37 -14.56 -19.93
CA GLU A 28 -6.38 -13.61 -19.41
C GLU A 28 -5.79 -12.22 -19.21
N ILE A 29 -4.54 -12.14 -18.70
CA ILE A 29 -3.86 -10.86 -18.53
C ILE A 29 -3.58 -10.20 -19.89
N ALA A 30 -3.13 -10.96 -20.91
CA ALA A 30 -2.90 -10.44 -22.24
C ALA A 30 -4.19 -9.91 -22.87
N LEU A 31 -5.29 -10.68 -22.75
CA LEU A 31 -6.62 -10.31 -23.25
C LEU A 31 -7.13 -9.02 -22.57
N GLU A 32 -7.07 -8.95 -21.25
CA GLU A 32 -7.52 -7.79 -20.48
C GLU A 32 -6.68 -6.54 -20.77
N ALA A 33 -5.36 -6.71 -20.99
CA ALA A 33 -4.45 -5.62 -21.37
C ALA A 33 -4.62 -5.17 -22.83
N GLY A 34 -5.41 -5.89 -23.66
CA GLY A 34 -5.57 -5.61 -25.07
C GLY A 34 -4.28 -5.81 -25.88
N VAL A 35 -3.39 -6.73 -25.47
CA VAL A 35 -2.13 -7.03 -26.16
C VAL A 35 -2.09 -8.45 -26.69
N ALA A 36 -1.33 -8.67 -27.78
CA ALA A 36 -1.09 -10.03 -28.27
C ALA A 36 -0.30 -10.84 -27.23
N LYS A 37 -0.56 -12.16 -27.14
CA LYS A 37 0.20 -13.07 -26.25
C LYS A 37 1.72 -12.92 -26.42
N GLY A 38 2.21 -12.86 -27.66
CA GLY A 38 3.63 -12.65 -27.97
C GLY A 38 4.19 -11.38 -27.37
N THR A 39 3.40 -10.29 -27.33
CA THR A 39 3.78 -9.02 -26.70
C THR A 39 3.89 -9.17 -25.18
N LEU A 40 2.94 -9.86 -24.55
CA LEU A 40 3.01 -10.13 -23.11
C LEU A 40 4.27 -10.95 -22.76
N TYR A 41 4.51 -12.07 -23.48
CA TYR A 41 5.68 -12.95 -23.26
C TYR A 41 7.03 -12.30 -23.63
N TYR A 42 7.01 -11.29 -24.48
CA TYR A 42 8.19 -10.45 -24.74
C TYR A 42 8.58 -9.65 -23.48
N HIS A 43 7.59 -9.10 -22.77
CA HIS A 43 7.82 -8.28 -21.58
C HIS A 43 7.99 -9.08 -20.30
N PHE A 44 7.27 -10.20 -20.14
CA PHE A 44 7.24 -11.00 -18.91
C PHE A 44 7.22 -12.50 -19.27
N LYS A 45 8.17 -13.24 -18.75
CA LYS A 45 8.32 -14.68 -19.05
C LYS A 45 7.39 -15.57 -18.25
N SER A 46 6.88 -15.07 -17.12
CA SER A 46 6.00 -15.83 -16.24
C SER A 46 5.02 -14.93 -15.47
N LYS A 47 4.03 -15.55 -14.88
CA LYS A 47 3.06 -14.92 -13.99
C LYS A 47 3.73 -14.35 -12.74
N GLU A 48 4.77 -15.00 -12.25
CA GLU A 48 5.61 -14.55 -11.14
C GLU A 48 6.33 -13.24 -11.47
N GLU A 49 6.86 -13.08 -12.66
CA GLU A 49 7.49 -11.82 -13.10
C GLU A 49 6.47 -10.68 -13.17
N ILE A 50 5.26 -10.94 -13.66
CA ILE A 50 4.19 -9.94 -13.65
C ILE A 50 3.81 -9.59 -12.21
N PHE A 51 3.65 -10.58 -11.33
CA PHE A 51 3.32 -10.34 -9.94
C PHE A 51 4.39 -9.49 -9.25
N ARG A 52 5.67 -9.85 -9.40
CA ARG A 52 6.79 -9.05 -8.87
C ARG A 52 6.77 -7.63 -9.42
N PHE A 53 6.51 -7.45 -10.70
CA PHE A 53 6.42 -6.15 -11.34
C PHE A 53 5.30 -5.29 -10.73
N ILE A 54 4.09 -5.82 -10.56
CA ILE A 54 2.99 -5.04 -9.96
C ILE A 54 3.23 -4.69 -8.49
N ILE A 55 3.94 -5.56 -7.74
CA ILE A 55 4.30 -5.28 -6.35
C ILE A 55 5.32 -4.14 -6.28
N ILE A 56 6.39 -4.21 -7.06
CA ILE A 56 7.45 -3.19 -7.07
C ILE A 56 6.88 -1.83 -7.49
N GLU A 57 6.18 -1.77 -8.61
CA GLU A 57 5.62 -0.52 -9.13
C GLU A 57 4.53 0.04 -8.21
N GLY A 58 3.62 -0.83 -7.73
CA GLY A 58 2.51 -0.39 -6.89
C GLY A 58 2.96 0.13 -5.52
N ILE A 59 3.88 -0.59 -4.84
CA ILE A 59 4.45 -0.11 -3.58
C ILE A 59 5.34 1.12 -3.82
N GLY A 60 6.04 1.18 -4.96
CA GLY A 60 6.81 2.36 -5.37
C GLY A 60 5.93 3.61 -5.45
N VAL A 61 4.77 3.52 -6.10
CA VAL A 61 3.81 4.65 -6.17
C VAL A 61 3.38 5.11 -4.78
N LEU A 62 3.05 4.19 -3.86
CA LEU A 62 2.68 4.54 -2.49
C LEU A 62 3.82 5.25 -1.74
N THR A 63 5.07 4.81 -1.97
CA THR A 63 6.25 5.44 -1.38
C THR A 63 6.49 6.84 -1.92
N ASP A 64 6.38 7.02 -3.25
CA ASP A 64 6.57 8.32 -3.90
C ASP A 64 5.48 9.33 -3.47
N GLU A 65 4.23 8.87 -3.30
CA GLU A 65 3.15 9.73 -2.81
C GLU A 65 3.42 10.24 -1.38
N ILE A 66 4.00 9.43 -0.49
CA ILE A 66 4.47 9.90 0.83
C ILE A 66 5.55 10.97 0.66
N ALA A 67 6.55 10.72 -0.18
CA ALA A 67 7.67 11.64 -0.37
C ALA A 67 7.25 13.02 -0.91
N VAL A 68 6.11 13.09 -1.60
CA VAL A 68 5.56 14.37 -2.10
C VAL A 68 4.92 15.20 -1.00
N VAL A 69 4.24 14.58 -0.04
CA VAL A 69 3.45 15.29 0.99
C VAL A 69 4.19 15.42 2.32
N ALA A 70 5.06 14.49 2.63
CA ALA A 70 5.77 14.45 3.91
C ALA A 70 7.01 15.37 3.88
N ASN A 71 7.11 16.24 4.88
CA ASN A 71 8.27 17.13 5.08
C ASN A 71 8.61 17.16 6.57
N ILE A 72 9.83 16.71 6.92
CA ILE A 72 10.33 16.69 8.29
C ILE A 72 10.48 18.07 8.93
N ASP A 73 10.46 19.16 8.14
CA ASP A 73 10.46 20.53 8.67
C ASP A 73 9.10 20.98 9.21
N ASN A 74 8.03 20.26 8.86
CA ASN A 74 6.66 20.54 9.32
C ASN A 74 6.43 20.07 10.76
N ASN A 75 5.27 20.46 11.32
CA ASN A 75 4.77 19.90 12.56
C ASN A 75 4.57 18.38 12.40
N PRO A 76 5.05 17.54 13.33
CA PRO A 76 4.96 16.09 13.21
C PRO A 76 3.53 15.55 13.08
N GLU A 77 2.57 16.12 13.80
CA GLU A 77 1.17 15.72 13.73
C GLU A 77 0.59 15.99 12.34
N ASP A 78 0.81 17.20 11.80
CA ASP A 78 0.35 17.58 10.47
C ASP A 78 0.96 16.68 9.40
N ASN A 79 2.25 16.36 9.56
CA ASN A 79 2.97 15.48 8.65
C ASN A 79 2.39 14.06 8.63
N LEU A 80 2.16 13.48 9.81
CA LEU A 80 1.56 12.15 9.94
C LEU A 80 0.10 12.15 9.45
N ARG A 81 -0.64 13.23 9.64
CA ARG A 81 -2.00 13.42 9.12
C ARG A 81 -2.02 13.42 7.59
N GLU A 82 -1.13 14.17 6.96
CA GLU A 82 -1.00 14.20 5.50
C GLU A 82 -0.58 12.85 4.92
N ILE A 83 0.34 12.14 5.58
CA ILE A 83 0.70 10.77 5.22
C ILE A 83 -0.53 9.84 5.31
N CYS A 84 -1.28 9.89 6.42
CA CYS A 84 -2.52 9.14 6.58
C CYS A 84 -3.51 9.40 5.45
N LYS A 85 -3.84 10.66 5.19
CA LYS A 85 -4.80 11.08 4.17
C LYS A 85 -4.39 10.59 2.79
N THR A 86 -3.12 10.80 2.44
CA THR A 86 -2.57 10.38 1.15
C THR A 86 -2.64 8.87 0.98
N GLN A 87 -2.24 8.10 2.00
CA GLN A 87 -2.23 6.64 1.92
C GLN A 87 -3.65 6.05 1.91
N LEU A 88 -4.57 6.57 2.72
CA LEU A 88 -5.97 6.13 2.68
C LEU A 88 -6.61 6.45 1.32
N THR A 89 -6.35 7.64 0.76
CA THR A 89 -6.82 8.01 -0.59
C THR A 89 -6.28 7.05 -1.64
N ALA A 90 -4.98 6.71 -1.57
CA ALA A 90 -4.34 5.76 -2.49
C ALA A 90 -4.95 4.36 -2.37
N LEU A 91 -5.21 3.87 -1.13
CA LEU A 91 -5.84 2.58 -0.88
C LEU A 91 -7.28 2.55 -1.43
N TYR A 92 -8.06 3.60 -1.23
CA TYR A 92 -9.44 3.68 -1.74
C TYR A 92 -9.49 3.74 -3.26
N ARG A 93 -8.58 4.48 -3.88
CA ARG A 93 -8.45 4.58 -5.34
C ARG A 93 -8.01 3.26 -5.97
N ASN A 94 -7.17 2.47 -5.27
CA ASN A 94 -6.54 1.27 -5.80
C ASN A 94 -6.98 0.00 -5.04
N LYS A 95 -8.29 -0.15 -4.77
CA LYS A 95 -8.87 -1.28 -3.99
C LYS A 95 -8.43 -2.66 -4.50
N ASP A 96 -8.37 -2.85 -5.82
CA ASP A 96 -7.94 -4.12 -6.41
C ASP A 96 -6.48 -4.44 -6.12
N PHE A 97 -5.58 -3.45 -6.20
CA PHE A 97 -4.18 -3.62 -5.84
C PHE A 97 -4.03 -3.99 -4.35
N PHE A 98 -4.74 -3.27 -3.47
CA PHE A 98 -4.76 -3.56 -2.04
C PHE A 98 -5.26 -4.99 -1.75
N LYS A 99 -6.34 -5.44 -2.42
CA LYS A 99 -6.85 -6.80 -2.31
C LYS A 99 -5.82 -7.84 -2.75
N VAL A 100 -5.10 -7.59 -3.84
CA VAL A 100 -4.00 -8.46 -4.29
C VAL A 100 -2.90 -8.55 -3.24
N LEU A 101 -2.42 -7.41 -2.70
CA LEU A 101 -1.42 -7.37 -1.63
C LEU A 101 -1.85 -8.21 -0.42
N MET A 102 -3.01 -7.91 0.14
CA MET A 102 -3.50 -8.54 1.37
C MET A 102 -3.71 -10.05 1.21
N SER A 103 -4.17 -10.50 0.04
CA SER A 103 -4.37 -11.92 -0.24
C SER A 103 -3.08 -12.74 -0.30
N GLN A 104 -1.92 -12.07 -0.49
CA GLN A 104 -0.61 -12.73 -0.67
C GLN A 104 0.36 -12.52 0.51
N LEU A 105 -0.03 -11.79 1.55
CA LEU A 105 0.84 -11.56 2.72
C LEU A 105 1.19 -12.84 3.49
N TRP A 106 0.26 -13.79 3.53
CA TRP A 106 0.36 -15.01 4.31
C TRP A 106 0.75 -16.18 3.42
N GLY A 107 1.94 -16.74 3.62
CA GLY A 107 2.42 -17.91 2.89
C GLY A 107 3.93 -17.95 2.79
N GLN A 108 4.46 -19.04 2.19
CA GLN A 108 5.90 -19.33 2.17
C GLN A 108 6.48 -19.41 0.75
N GLU A 109 5.68 -19.10 -0.28
CA GLU A 109 6.18 -19.09 -1.65
C GLU A 109 7.08 -17.86 -1.89
N ILE A 110 8.07 -17.98 -2.77
CA ILE A 110 9.11 -16.95 -3.03
C ILE A 110 8.48 -15.58 -3.26
N ARG A 111 7.44 -15.49 -4.12
CA ARG A 111 6.74 -14.22 -4.39
C ARG A 111 6.13 -13.57 -3.14
N GLN A 112 5.71 -14.38 -2.15
CA GLN A 112 5.12 -13.90 -0.89
C GLN A 112 6.19 -13.40 0.08
N ILE A 113 7.35 -14.04 0.06
CA ILE A 113 8.53 -13.56 0.80
C ILE A 113 9.00 -12.23 0.22
N GLU A 114 9.16 -12.15 -1.09
CA GLU A 114 9.52 -10.91 -1.81
C GLU A 114 8.53 -9.77 -1.56
N LEU A 115 7.22 -10.07 -1.56
CA LEU A 115 6.20 -9.08 -1.21
C LEU A 115 6.43 -8.51 0.19
N ARG A 116 6.69 -9.38 1.20
CA ARG A 116 6.95 -8.91 2.57
C ARG A 116 8.23 -8.08 2.67
N GLU A 117 9.27 -8.38 1.90
CA GLU A 117 10.49 -7.58 1.83
C GLU A 117 10.22 -6.17 1.27
N HIS A 118 9.40 -6.06 0.22
CA HIS A 118 8.98 -4.76 -0.32
C HIS A 118 8.11 -3.98 0.67
N LEU A 119 7.20 -4.66 1.36
CA LEU A 119 6.39 -4.05 2.41
C LEU A 119 7.24 -3.58 3.59
N GLN A 120 8.26 -4.34 3.99
CA GLN A 120 9.20 -3.90 5.03
C GLN A 120 9.91 -2.60 4.63
N LYS A 121 10.38 -2.49 3.39
CA LYS A 121 11.02 -1.27 2.89
C LYS A 121 10.06 -0.08 2.92
N TYR A 122 8.83 -0.29 2.52
CA TYR A 122 7.79 0.74 2.59
C TYR A 122 7.53 1.19 4.04
N ILE A 123 7.41 0.25 5.00
CA ILE A 123 7.23 0.57 6.42
C ILE A 123 8.47 1.29 6.99
N ARG A 124 9.70 0.96 6.53
CA ARG A 124 10.91 1.70 6.88
C ARG A 124 10.87 3.18 6.44
N ASN A 125 10.24 3.48 5.31
CA ASN A 125 10.05 4.88 4.91
C ASN A 125 9.09 5.61 5.86
N ILE A 126 8.01 4.96 6.32
CA ILE A 126 7.12 5.52 7.34
C ILE A 126 7.86 5.72 8.67
N GLU A 127 8.74 4.78 9.05
CA GLU A 127 9.55 4.86 10.28
C GLU A 127 10.38 6.14 10.38
N VAL A 128 10.84 6.70 9.25
CA VAL A 128 11.58 7.97 9.24
C VAL A 128 10.77 9.10 9.89
N TYR A 129 9.48 9.18 9.54
CA TYR A 129 8.57 10.22 10.07
C TYR A 129 8.13 9.92 11.50
N ILE A 130 8.04 8.65 11.88
CA ILE A 130 7.79 8.25 13.27
C ILE A 130 8.99 8.65 14.17
N LYS A 131 10.23 8.44 13.70
CA LYS A 131 11.43 8.90 14.42
C LYS A 131 11.48 10.42 14.57
N ASP A 132 11.21 11.16 13.50
CA ASP A 132 11.12 12.62 13.56
C ASP A 132 10.07 13.08 14.59
N ALA A 133 8.91 12.43 14.63
CA ALA A 133 7.87 12.72 15.61
C ALA A 133 8.27 12.39 17.06
N MET A 134 9.11 11.35 17.26
CA MET A 134 9.72 11.06 18.57
C MET A 134 10.75 12.12 18.97
N ASP A 135 11.66 12.48 18.07
CA ASP A 135 12.73 13.46 18.31
C ASP A 135 12.16 14.84 18.65
N LYS A 136 11.01 15.18 18.06
CA LYS A 136 10.26 16.42 18.35
C LYS A 136 9.32 16.30 19.56
N GLY A 137 9.26 15.16 20.22
CA GLY A 137 8.46 14.94 21.43
C GLY A 137 6.96 14.79 21.20
N PHE A 138 6.50 14.63 19.97
CA PHE A 138 5.08 14.37 19.66
C PHE A 138 4.68 12.92 19.98
N ILE A 139 5.56 11.96 19.69
CA ILE A 139 5.37 10.54 20.03
C ILE A 139 6.36 10.17 21.16
N LYS A 140 5.90 9.35 22.12
CA LYS A 140 6.77 8.81 23.18
C LYS A 140 7.90 7.99 22.57
N ASN A 141 9.11 8.13 23.14
CA ASN A 141 10.25 7.31 22.75
C ASN A 141 9.95 5.82 22.96
N GLY A 142 10.35 5.00 21.99
CA GLY A 142 10.12 3.57 21.99
C GLY A 142 10.68 2.90 20.74
N ASP A 143 10.21 1.70 20.43
CA ASP A 143 10.56 0.99 19.21
C ASP A 143 9.86 1.65 18.00
N SER A 144 10.58 2.53 17.32
CA SER A 144 10.08 3.29 16.16
C SER A 144 9.57 2.38 15.04
N TYR A 145 10.25 1.24 14.84
CA TYR A 145 9.89 0.30 13.79
C TYR A 145 8.56 -0.42 14.12
N PHE A 146 8.38 -0.85 15.36
CA PHE A 146 7.13 -1.43 15.80
C PHE A 146 5.97 -0.42 15.72
N ILE A 147 6.22 0.85 16.09
CA ILE A 147 5.22 1.92 15.97
C ILE A 147 4.85 2.18 14.50
N ALA A 148 5.83 2.14 13.57
CA ALA A 148 5.55 2.26 12.14
C ALA A 148 4.66 1.10 11.62
N TYR A 149 4.88 -0.14 12.10
CA TYR A 149 3.98 -1.27 11.81
C TYR A 149 2.58 -1.06 12.38
N THR A 150 2.47 -0.55 13.61
CA THR A 150 1.18 -0.26 14.24
C THR A 150 0.42 0.81 13.45
N PHE A 151 1.12 1.88 13.05
CA PHE A 151 0.56 2.93 12.21
C PHE A 151 0.07 2.39 10.85
N PHE A 152 0.90 1.59 10.18
CA PHE A 152 0.49 0.91 8.95
C PHE A 152 -0.72 -0.02 9.16
N GLY A 153 -0.73 -0.79 10.25
CA GLY A 153 -1.86 -1.64 10.63
C GLY A 153 -3.16 -0.85 10.82
N SER A 154 -3.06 0.35 11.41
CA SER A 154 -4.21 1.25 11.59
C SER A 154 -4.72 1.78 10.25
N LEU A 155 -3.84 2.12 9.30
CA LEU A 155 -4.22 2.48 7.92
C LEU A 155 -4.96 1.34 7.22
N VAL A 156 -4.46 0.11 7.34
CA VAL A 156 -5.11 -1.09 6.78
C VAL A 156 -6.49 -1.30 7.40
N SER A 157 -6.62 -1.17 8.72
CA SER A 157 -7.89 -1.30 9.43
C SER A 157 -8.89 -0.23 9.00
N ALA A 158 -8.46 1.02 8.84
CA ALA A 158 -9.30 2.11 8.35
C ALA A 158 -9.78 1.88 6.91
N ALA A 159 -8.89 1.36 6.03
CA ALA A 159 -9.26 1.01 4.67
C ALA A 159 -10.29 -0.13 4.61
N ILE A 160 -10.17 -1.15 5.48
CA ILE A 160 -11.15 -2.24 5.60
C ILE A 160 -12.48 -1.71 6.16
N TYR A 161 -12.44 -0.83 7.17
CA TYR A 161 -13.63 -0.20 7.74
C TYR A 161 -14.44 0.52 6.66
N GLU A 162 -13.80 1.31 5.81
CA GLU A 162 -14.44 2.02 4.71
C GLU A 162 -15.03 1.08 3.64
N LEU A 163 -14.34 -0.02 3.32
CA LEU A 163 -14.87 -1.04 2.39
C LEU A 163 -16.22 -1.60 2.85
N VAL A 164 -16.42 -1.68 4.17
CA VAL A 164 -17.65 -2.24 4.77
C VAL A 164 -18.72 -1.19 4.98
N ASN A 165 -18.35 0.03 5.38
CA ASN A 165 -19.28 1.04 5.86
C ASN A 165 -19.60 2.17 4.88
N GLN A 166 -18.78 2.44 3.87
CA GLN A 166 -18.97 3.33 2.69
C GLN A 166 -19.60 4.73 2.93
N ASP A 167 -19.83 5.15 4.16
CA ASP A 167 -20.63 6.34 4.51
C ASP A 167 -19.80 7.48 5.13
N LYS A 168 -18.47 7.33 5.20
CA LYS A 168 -17.62 8.31 5.86
C LYS A 168 -16.81 9.13 4.85
N GLU A 169 -16.72 10.44 5.12
CA GLU A 169 -15.74 11.28 4.44
C GLU A 169 -14.32 10.89 4.87
N ILE A 170 -13.39 10.93 3.94
CA ILE A 170 -11.99 10.48 4.19
C ILE A 170 -11.34 11.27 5.32
N ASP A 171 -11.65 12.56 5.44
CA ASP A 171 -11.11 13.42 6.50
C ASP A 171 -11.61 13.00 7.90
N ASP A 172 -12.85 12.51 8.02
CA ASP A 172 -13.37 11.97 9.29
C ASP A 172 -12.62 10.69 9.68
N VAL A 173 -12.33 9.80 8.71
CA VAL A 173 -11.57 8.57 8.96
C VAL A 173 -10.14 8.90 9.38
N VAL A 174 -9.50 9.88 8.73
CA VAL A 174 -8.16 10.37 9.10
C VAL A 174 -8.16 10.95 10.52
N ASN A 175 -9.15 11.80 10.85
CA ASN A 175 -9.26 12.40 12.18
C ASN A 175 -9.37 11.33 13.28
N HIS A 176 -10.25 10.34 13.12
CA HIS A 176 -10.38 9.23 14.06
C HIS A 176 -9.10 8.40 14.15
N LEU A 177 -8.42 8.14 13.02
CA LEU A 177 -7.20 7.36 13.02
C LEU A 177 -6.08 8.05 13.78
N ILE A 178 -5.86 9.35 13.54
CA ILE A 178 -4.86 10.17 14.25
C ILE A 178 -5.20 10.23 15.75
N GLU A 179 -6.45 10.54 16.09
CA GLU A 179 -6.91 10.63 17.49
C GLU A 179 -6.63 9.31 18.23
N TYR A 180 -7.10 8.18 17.70
CA TYR A 180 -6.98 6.90 18.42
C TYR A 180 -5.57 6.30 18.39
N THR A 181 -4.78 6.58 17.34
CA THR A 181 -3.43 6.04 17.23
C THR A 181 -2.43 6.80 18.10
N PHE A 182 -2.50 8.14 18.13
CA PHE A 182 -1.50 8.97 18.81
C PHE A 182 -1.97 9.51 20.17
N HIS A 183 -3.26 9.74 20.36
CA HIS A 183 -3.81 10.22 21.64
C HIS A 183 -4.41 9.09 22.49
N GLY A 184 -4.64 7.91 21.88
CA GLY A 184 -5.09 6.69 22.55
C GLY A 184 -6.60 6.62 22.76
N LEU A 185 -7.04 5.50 23.37
CA LEU A 185 -8.45 5.18 23.61
C LEU A 185 -8.86 5.42 25.06
N SER A 186 -7.95 5.83 25.95
CA SER A 186 -8.26 6.06 27.35
C SER A 186 -9.07 7.34 27.53
N ALA A 187 -10.22 7.26 28.21
CA ALA A 187 -10.90 8.44 28.71
C ALA A 187 -9.98 9.15 29.72
N LYS A 188 -9.68 10.42 29.47
CA LYS A 188 -8.96 11.28 30.42
C LYS A 188 -9.86 11.70 31.56
#